data_94d6a0f08fbd351f7009b5f7477dd0f5
#
_entry.id   94d6a0f08fbd351f7009b5f7477dd0f5
#
_cell.length_a   1.000
_cell.length_b   1.000
_cell.length_c   1.000
_cell.angle_alpha   90.00
_cell.angle_beta   90.00
_cell.angle_gamma   90.00
#
_symmetry.space_group_name_H-M   'P 1'
#
loop_
_entity.id
_entity.type
_entity.pdbx_description
1 polymer ?
#
loop_
_entity_poly.entity_id
_entity_poly.type
_entity_poly.pdbx_seq_one_letter_code
_entity_poly.pdbx_strand_id
1 'polypeptide(L)'
;MSSACFYPLETEKSLIRAAKTGAKTVEIFMNADSEFEKPFIDLLCNIKNEYGLRIPSVHTMASFTDSYYLFSSYERRWLESRDTLFKRHFDVMNKMDAQILVVHGAKIPGSISDEEYFERFAYLIEMGKKEGVRVCQENVVHYRSESPEYLLRMARYIGDDFNMVFDIKQSIRAGFEPFSFAEKLHPYIRHVHISDHSNERDCIVPFSGGNFDFKAFFDMMKGFSYGGDYILELYENGYENDSQLTAALTELKKML
;
A
#
# COMPACT_ATOMS: atom_id res chain seq x y z
N MET A 1 -4.20 9.58 -2.67
CA MET A 1 -2.80 9.73 -3.16
C MET A 1 -1.87 9.23 -2.07
N SER A 2 -0.81 8.51 -2.42
CA SER A 2 0.23 8.10 -1.45
C SER A 2 1.24 9.23 -1.25
N SER A 3 1.71 9.42 -0.01
CA SER A 3 2.83 10.30 0.30
C SER A 3 4.13 9.86 -0.38
N ALA A 4 4.24 8.56 -0.72
CA ALA A 4 5.35 8.00 -1.48
C ALA A 4 5.55 8.63 -2.87
N CYS A 5 4.50 9.26 -3.46
CA CYS A 5 4.63 10.00 -4.72
C CYS A 5 5.70 11.10 -4.67
N PHE A 6 6.02 11.58 -3.49
CA PHE A 6 6.93 12.70 -3.28
C PHE A 6 8.28 12.31 -2.67
N TYR A 7 8.53 11.00 -2.50
CA TYR A 7 9.82 10.53 -1.99
C TYR A 7 10.97 11.05 -2.91
N PRO A 8 12.08 11.61 -2.35
CA PRO A 8 12.54 11.53 -0.96
C PRO A 8 12.15 12.74 -0.05
N LEU A 9 11.09 13.49 -0.39
CA LEU A 9 10.59 14.55 0.48
C LEU A 9 10.12 13.95 1.82
N GLU A 10 10.40 14.63 2.94
CA GLU A 10 9.99 14.17 4.27
C GLU A 10 8.47 13.99 4.35
N THR A 11 8.04 13.04 5.17
CA THR A 11 6.65 12.55 5.24
C THR A 11 5.64 13.66 5.52
N GLU A 12 5.91 14.59 6.45
CA GLU A 12 5.04 15.72 6.76
C GLU A 12 4.92 16.72 5.60
N LYS A 13 6.01 16.94 4.88
CA LYS A 13 6.03 17.80 3.69
C LYS A 13 5.31 17.15 2.52
N SER A 14 5.46 15.83 2.37
CA SER A 14 4.76 15.02 1.38
C SER A 14 3.25 15.07 1.60
N LEU A 15 2.80 14.96 2.86
CA LEU A 15 1.39 15.06 3.23
C LEU A 15 0.79 16.43 2.88
N ILE A 16 1.51 17.51 3.18
CA ILE A 16 1.11 18.89 2.82
C ILE A 16 1.05 19.05 1.30
N ARG A 17 2.05 18.52 0.57
CA ARG A 17 2.10 18.61 -0.89
C ARG A 17 0.95 17.83 -1.53
N ALA A 18 0.64 16.63 -1.04
CA ALA A 18 -0.52 15.85 -1.47
C ALA A 18 -1.83 16.63 -1.26
N ALA A 19 -2.00 17.26 -0.10
CA ALA A 19 -3.18 18.10 0.16
C ALA A 19 -3.30 19.28 -0.83
N LYS A 20 -2.19 19.92 -1.17
CA LYS A 20 -2.14 21.05 -2.12
C LYS A 20 -2.44 20.64 -3.56
N THR A 21 -2.22 19.37 -3.96
CA THR A 21 -2.68 18.86 -5.26
C THR A 21 -4.18 18.58 -5.31
N GLY A 22 -4.90 18.78 -4.22
CA GLY A 22 -6.35 18.54 -4.12
C GLY A 22 -6.71 17.13 -3.65
N ALA A 23 -5.74 16.33 -3.22
CA ALA A 23 -6.02 15.05 -2.57
C ALA A 23 -6.75 15.27 -1.25
N LYS A 24 -7.86 14.55 -1.03
CA LYS A 24 -8.59 14.53 0.25
C LYS A 24 -8.43 13.20 0.99
N THR A 25 -7.98 12.19 0.29
CA THR A 25 -7.65 10.87 0.83
C THR A 25 -6.17 10.63 0.57
N VAL A 26 -5.39 10.42 1.63
CA VAL A 26 -3.94 10.26 1.52
C VAL A 26 -3.50 9.03 2.32
N GLU A 27 -2.67 8.21 1.71
CA GLU A 27 -1.94 7.14 2.37
C GLU A 27 -0.60 7.69 2.89
N ILE A 28 -0.24 7.32 4.11
CA ILE A 28 1.03 7.73 4.70
C ILE A 28 2.05 6.59 4.56
N PHE A 29 3.17 6.88 3.93
CA PHE A 29 4.34 6.01 3.88
C PHE A 29 5.32 6.46 4.97
N MET A 30 5.59 5.58 5.95
CA MET A 30 6.55 5.87 7.04
C MET A 30 7.97 5.62 6.55
N ASN A 31 8.90 6.54 6.81
CA ASN A 31 10.24 6.50 6.24
C ASN A 31 11.37 6.45 7.27
N ALA A 32 11.12 6.89 8.50
CA ALA A 32 12.14 6.97 9.54
C ALA A 32 11.61 6.53 10.91
N ASP A 33 12.49 6.01 11.75
CA ASP A 33 12.16 5.55 13.10
C ASP A 33 11.61 6.67 14.00
N SER A 34 12.11 7.89 13.83
CA SER A 34 11.64 9.09 14.55
C SER A 34 10.21 9.50 14.19
N GLU A 35 9.69 9.06 13.05
CA GLU A 35 8.31 9.35 12.63
C GLU A 35 7.25 8.65 13.49
N PHE A 36 7.66 7.64 14.26
CA PHE A 36 6.80 6.97 15.22
C PHE A 36 6.78 7.64 16.60
N GLU A 37 7.55 8.70 16.80
CA GLU A 37 7.56 9.43 18.06
C GLU A 37 6.34 10.35 18.18
N LYS A 38 5.83 10.48 19.42
CA LYS A 38 4.61 11.26 19.69
C LYS A 38 4.61 12.68 19.10
N PRO A 39 5.71 13.48 19.18
CA PRO A 39 5.70 14.82 18.61
C PRO A 39 5.47 14.83 17.09
N PHE A 40 6.00 13.84 16.38
CA PHE A 40 5.83 13.74 14.93
C PHE A 40 4.41 13.27 14.57
N ILE A 41 3.87 12.30 15.31
CA ILE A 41 2.48 11.86 15.14
C ILE A 41 1.51 13.02 15.37
N ASP A 42 1.73 13.81 16.42
CA ASP A 42 0.91 15.01 16.71
C ASP A 42 1.01 16.03 15.56
N LEU A 43 2.20 16.20 14.95
CA LEU A 43 2.39 17.06 13.76
C LEU A 43 1.55 16.53 12.58
N LEU A 44 1.61 15.23 12.27
CA LEU A 44 0.81 14.64 11.19
C LEU A 44 -0.70 14.78 11.46
N CYS A 45 -1.15 14.61 12.72
CA CYS A 45 -2.54 14.84 13.11
C CYS A 45 -2.97 16.28 12.85
N ASN A 46 -2.11 17.25 13.18
CA ASN A 46 -2.40 18.66 12.94
C ASN A 46 -2.52 18.95 11.44
N ILE A 47 -1.63 18.42 10.61
CA ILE A 47 -1.70 18.55 9.14
C ILE A 47 -2.99 17.90 8.61
N LYS A 48 -3.30 16.67 9.05
CA LYS A 48 -4.55 15.97 8.70
C LYS A 48 -5.76 16.86 8.95
N ASN A 49 -5.84 17.47 10.14
CA ASN A 49 -6.96 18.31 10.55
C ASN A 49 -6.99 19.64 9.77
N GLU A 50 -5.85 20.32 9.63
CA GLU A 50 -5.73 21.60 8.92
C GLU A 50 -6.22 21.50 7.47
N TYR A 51 -5.84 20.42 6.76
CA TYR A 51 -6.21 20.21 5.35
C TYR A 51 -7.50 19.39 5.17
N GLY A 52 -8.11 18.91 6.25
CA GLY A 52 -9.31 18.06 6.20
C GLY A 52 -9.07 16.77 5.44
N LEU A 53 -7.98 16.07 5.76
CA LEU A 53 -7.59 14.83 5.08
C LEU A 53 -8.22 13.62 5.77
N ARG A 54 -8.55 12.60 4.97
CA ARG A 54 -8.82 11.24 5.42
C ARG A 54 -7.59 10.37 5.15
N ILE A 55 -7.16 9.63 6.15
CA ILE A 55 -6.02 8.70 6.08
C ILE A 55 -6.55 7.28 6.19
N PRO A 56 -6.83 6.57 5.08
CA PRO A 56 -7.38 5.21 5.13
C PRO A 56 -6.33 4.16 5.46
N SER A 57 -5.08 4.43 5.11
CA SER A 57 -3.99 3.46 5.13
C SER A 57 -2.67 4.08 5.55
N VAL A 58 -1.84 3.24 6.15
CA VAL A 58 -0.44 3.51 6.46
C VAL A 58 0.40 2.40 5.83
N HIS A 59 1.49 2.77 5.20
CA HIS A 59 2.45 1.83 4.65
C HIS A 59 3.55 1.55 5.67
N THR A 60 4.01 0.30 5.76
CA THR A 60 5.15 -0.05 6.62
C THR A 60 6.40 0.71 6.25
N MET A 61 7.25 0.98 7.27
CA MET A 61 8.48 1.73 7.09
C MET A 61 9.43 1.00 6.14
N ALA A 62 9.80 1.67 5.04
CA ALA A 62 10.78 1.25 4.04
C ALA A 62 10.64 -0.20 3.53
N SER A 63 10.62 -0.39 2.24
CA SER A 63 10.31 -1.67 1.58
C SER A 63 11.20 -2.87 1.97
N PHE A 64 12.41 -2.64 2.49
CA PHE A 64 13.29 -3.73 2.93
C PHE A 64 13.08 -4.14 4.39
N THR A 65 12.42 -3.32 5.20
CA THR A 65 12.24 -3.52 6.64
C THR A 65 11.49 -4.82 6.93
N ASP A 66 10.42 -5.08 6.19
CA ASP A 66 9.63 -6.29 6.35
C ASP A 66 10.48 -7.54 6.15
N SER A 67 11.26 -7.61 5.05
CA SER A 67 12.13 -8.74 4.76
C SER A 67 13.22 -8.93 5.79
N TYR A 68 13.81 -7.84 6.28
CA TYR A 68 14.95 -7.88 7.18
C TYR A 68 14.55 -8.21 8.63
N TYR A 69 13.44 -7.72 9.08
CA TYR A 69 12.98 -7.89 10.46
C TYR A 69 11.93 -8.99 10.59
N LEU A 70 10.78 -8.85 9.95
CA LEU A 70 9.59 -9.70 10.14
C LEU A 70 9.73 -11.08 9.51
N PHE A 71 10.30 -11.13 8.31
CA PHE A 71 10.42 -12.36 7.54
C PHE A 71 11.86 -12.87 7.45
N SER A 72 12.66 -12.51 8.44
CA SER A 72 14.06 -12.95 8.61
C SER A 72 14.11 -14.37 9.17
N SER A 73 15.07 -15.19 8.71
CA SER A 73 15.40 -16.46 9.35
C SER A 73 16.06 -16.30 10.73
N TYR A 74 16.46 -15.08 11.10
CA TYR A 74 16.98 -14.79 12.42
C TYR A 74 15.82 -14.56 13.39
N GLU A 75 15.44 -15.60 14.14
CA GLU A 75 14.23 -15.63 14.96
C GLU A 75 14.09 -14.44 15.92
N ARG A 76 15.19 -14.00 16.54
CA ARG A 76 15.15 -12.85 17.46
C ARG A 76 14.68 -11.57 16.77
N ARG A 77 15.05 -11.34 15.50
CA ARG A 77 14.55 -10.19 14.73
C ARG A 77 13.04 -10.24 14.57
N TRP A 78 12.50 -11.41 14.24
CA TRP A 78 11.05 -11.62 14.17
C TRP A 78 10.38 -11.35 15.52
N LEU A 79 10.88 -11.96 16.61
CA LEU A 79 10.28 -11.82 17.94
C LEU A 79 10.28 -10.37 18.45
N GLU A 80 11.37 -9.64 18.25
CA GLU A 80 11.47 -8.24 18.65
C GLU A 80 10.63 -7.31 17.75
N SER A 81 10.67 -7.50 16.43
CA SER A 81 10.00 -6.60 15.49
C SER A 81 8.48 -6.75 15.50
N ARG A 82 7.93 -7.95 15.67
CA ARG A 82 6.49 -8.16 15.75
C ARG A 82 5.86 -7.39 16.93
N ASP A 83 6.57 -7.36 18.07
CA ASP A 83 6.05 -6.78 19.31
C ASP A 83 6.39 -5.27 19.44
N THR A 84 7.35 -4.75 18.67
CA THR A 84 7.77 -3.34 18.71
C THR A 84 7.37 -2.58 17.46
N LEU A 85 7.86 -2.97 16.29
CA LEU A 85 7.66 -2.25 15.04
C LEU A 85 6.18 -2.20 14.63
N PHE A 86 5.47 -3.34 14.68
CA PHE A 86 4.05 -3.39 14.30
C PHE A 86 3.15 -2.65 15.29
N LYS A 87 3.43 -2.77 16.57
CA LYS A 87 2.69 -2.01 17.58
C LYS A 87 2.78 -0.51 17.33
N ARG A 88 3.97 0.00 17.01
CA ARG A 88 4.16 1.42 16.67
C ARG A 88 3.34 1.84 15.45
N HIS A 89 3.25 0.99 14.42
CA HIS A 89 2.38 1.27 13.27
C HIS A 89 0.91 1.33 13.70
N PHE A 90 0.43 0.41 14.52
CA PHE A 90 -0.95 0.43 15.01
C PHE A 90 -1.24 1.67 15.88
N ASP A 91 -0.28 2.10 16.70
CA ASP A 91 -0.41 3.33 17.49
C ASP A 91 -0.58 4.56 16.58
N VAL A 92 0.22 4.68 15.51
CA VAL A 92 0.08 5.74 14.49
C VAL A 92 -1.29 5.64 13.80
N MET A 93 -1.67 4.45 13.35
CA MET A 93 -2.93 4.22 12.64
C MET A 93 -4.13 4.60 13.48
N ASN A 94 -4.16 4.22 14.76
CA ASN A 94 -5.23 4.57 15.69
C ASN A 94 -5.33 6.09 15.91
N LYS A 95 -4.20 6.81 15.90
CA LYS A 95 -4.18 8.28 15.99
C LYS A 95 -4.68 8.96 14.71
N MET A 96 -4.46 8.32 13.57
CA MET A 96 -4.85 8.84 12.24
C MET A 96 -6.25 8.37 11.79
N ASP A 97 -6.92 7.50 12.55
CA ASP A 97 -8.16 6.79 12.15
C ASP A 97 -7.94 5.93 10.88
N ALA A 98 -6.71 5.44 10.67
CA ALA A 98 -6.37 4.58 9.55
C ALA A 98 -6.73 3.12 9.86
N GLN A 99 -7.22 2.39 8.86
CA GLN A 99 -7.73 1.03 9.06
C GLN A 99 -6.93 -0.03 8.29
N ILE A 100 -6.10 0.36 7.33
CA ILE A 100 -5.34 -0.56 6.49
C ILE A 100 -3.84 -0.34 6.70
N LEU A 101 -3.14 -1.40 7.13
CA LEU A 101 -1.68 -1.45 7.13
C LEU A 101 -1.22 -2.19 5.88
N VAL A 102 -0.45 -1.52 5.03
CA VAL A 102 0.13 -2.08 3.82
C VAL A 102 1.48 -2.70 4.12
N VAL A 103 1.66 -3.98 3.77
CA VAL A 103 2.88 -4.75 4.05
C VAL A 103 3.45 -5.31 2.74
N HIS A 104 4.71 -4.99 2.43
CA HIS A 104 5.41 -5.55 1.28
C HIS A 104 5.76 -7.03 1.45
N GLY A 105 6.17 -7.43 2.65
CA GLY A 105 6.57 -8.80 2.95
C GLY A 105 8.01 -9.15 2.63
N ALA A 106 8.28 -10.39 2.23
CA ALA A 106 9.62 -10.93 2.03
C ALA A 106 10.07 -10.86 0.58
N LYS A 107 11.30 -10.34 0.35
CA LYS A 107 11.99 -10.37 -0.96
C LYS A 107 12.33 -11.78 -1.41
N ILE A 108 12.52 -11.96 -2.70
CA ILE A 108 13.05 -13.19 -3.32
C ILE A 108 14.57 -13.00 -3.59
N PRO A 109 15.43 -13.99 -3.23
CA PRO A 109 15.11 -15.20 -2.47
C PRO A 109 14.83 -14.91 -0.99
N GLY A 110 13.81 -15.56 -0.45
CA GLY A 110 13.47 -15.45 0.98
C GLY A 110 14.35 -16.34 1.86
N SER A 111 14.44 -16.03 3.15
CA SER A 111 15.26 -16.75 4.12
C SER A 111 14.47 -17.74 5.01
N ILE A 112 13.15 -17.78 4.86
CA ILE A 112 12.22 -18.67 5.58
C ILE A 112 11.37 -19.46 4.60
N SER A 113 10.69 -20.53 5.04
CA SER A 113 9.77 -21.28 4.18
C SER A 113 8.50 -20.49 3.85
N ASP A 114 7.68 -20.98 2.91
CA ASP A 114 6.39 -20.35 2.60
C ASP A 114 5.41 -20.52 3.77
N GLU A 115 5.42 -21.69 4.41
CA GLU A 115 4.57 -21.99 5.56
C GLU A 115 4.89 -21.05 6.72
N GLU A 116 6.16 -20.90 7.06
CA GLU A 116 6.61 -19.97 8.11
C GLU A 116 6.25 -18.51 7.78
N TYR A 117 6.33 -18.13 6.51
CA TYR A 117 5.88 -16.81 6.06
C TYR A 117 4.38 -16.62 6.31
N PHE A 118 3.56 -17.61 5.94
CA PHE A 118 2.11 -17.54 6.12
C PHE A 118 1.72 -17.52 7.60
N GLU A 119 2.37 -18.32 8.44
CA GLU A 119 2.16 -18.31 9.89
C GLU A 119 2.46 -16.95 10.51
N ARG A 120 3.61 -16.35 10.15
CA ARG A 120 3.99 -15.03 10.64
C ARG A 120 3.03 -13.93 10.16
N PHE A 121 2.60 -14.00 8.91
CA PHE A 121 1.63 -13.04 8.38
C PHE A 121 0.26 -13.19 9.06
N ALA A 122 -0.21 -14.42 9.27
CA ALA A 122 -1.43 -14.70 10.03
C ALA A 122 -1.35 -14.13 11.46
N TYR A 123 -0.20 -14.27 12.12
CA TYR A 123 0.04 -13.66 13.43
C TYR A 123 -0.12 -12.13 13.40
N LEU A 124 0.42 -11.46 12.35
CA LEU A 124 0.28 -10.01 12.19
C LEU A 124 -1.17 -9.59 11.95
N ILE A 125 -1.93 -10.38 11.19
CA ILE A 125 -3.37 -10.17 11.01
C ILE A 125 -4.10 -10.23 12.36
N GLU A 126 -3.81 -11.24 13.20
CA GLU A 126 -4.42 -11.36 14.51
C GLU A 126 -4.05 -10.21 15.47
N MET A 127 -2.84 -9.70 15.37
CA MET A 127 -2.44 -8.49 16.10
C MET A 127 -3.25 -7.28 15.62
N GLY A 128 -3.33 -7.08 14.30
CA GLY A 128 -4.08 -5.97 13.71
C GLY A 128 -5.55 -6.00 14.09
N LYS A 129 -6.19 -7.16 14.06
CA LYS A 129 -7.59 -7.32 14.47
C LYS A 129 -7.86 -6.83 15.89
N LYS A 130 -6.95 -7.09 16.83
CA LYS A 130 -7.08 -6.64 18.23
C LYS A 130 -7.04 -5.11 18.34
N GLU A 131 -6.38 -4.45 17.41
CA GLU A 131 -6.25 -2.99 17.34
C GLU A 131 -7.26 -2.35 16.36
N GLY A 132 -8.18 -3.13 15.77
CA GLY A 132 -9.13 -2.65 14.78
C GLY A 132 -8.52 -2.34 13.41
N VAL A 133 -7.32 -2.86 13.15
CA VAL A 133 -6.53 -2.65 11.93
C VAL A 133 -6.56 -3.90 11.05
N ARG A 134 -6.72 -3.68 9.76
CA ARG A 134 -6.62 -4.71 8.73
C ARG A 134 -5.22 -4.71 8.14
N VAL A 135 -4.47 -5.79 8.36
CA VAL A 135 -3.14 -5.99 7.78
C VAL A 135 -3.32 -6.58 6.38
N CYS A 136 -2.79 -5.92 5.36
CA CYS A 136 -2.95 -6.30 3.95
C CYS A 136 -1.60 -6.56 3.29
N GLN A 137 -1.49 -7.70 2.60
CA GLN A 137 -0.34 -8.02 1.77
C GLN A 137 -0.42 -7.27 0.45
N GLU A 138 0.60 -6.52 0.08
CA GLU A 138 0.71 -5.93 -1.25
C GLU A 138 1.39 -6.89 -2.24
N ASN A 139 0.94 -6.92 -3.51
CA ASN A 139 1.64 -7.60 -4.59
C ASN A 139 2.85 -6.77 -5.04
N VAL A 140 4.04 -7.20 -4.69
CA VAL A 140 5.27 -6.42 -4.96
C VAL A 140 6.24 -7.22 -5.81
N VAL A 141 6.70 -6.63 -6.93
CA VAL A 141 7.71 -7.24 -7.81
C VAL A 141 9.01 -7.53 -7.06
N HIS A 142 9.61 -8.68 -7.29
CA HIS A 142 10.78 -9.22 -6.57
C HIS A 142 10.53 -9.60 -5.11
N TYR A 143 9.26 -9.66 -4.71
CA TYR A 143 8.81 -10.20 -3.44
C TYR A 143 8.02 -11.49 -3.68
N ARG A 144 7.83 -12.30 -2.63
CA ARG A 144 7.05 -13.54 -2.73
C ARG A 144 5.62 -13.27 -3.22
N SER A 145 5.09 -12.11 -2.87
CA SER A 145 3.74 -11.66 -3.22
C SER A 145 3.58 -11.18 -4.68
N GLU A 146 4.63 -11.24 -5.52
CA GLU A 146 4.54 -10.79 -6.91
C GLU A 146 3.58 -11.62 -7.77
N SER A 147 3.38 -12.91 -7.43
CA SER A 147 2.58 -13.83 -8.22
C SER A 147 1.18 -14.04 -7.64
N PRO A 148 0.13 -14.01 -8.48
CA PRO A 148 -1.24 -14.29 -8.01
C PRO A 148 -1.38 -15.72 -7.46
N GLU A 149 -0.62 -16.69 -7.99
CA GLU A 149 -0.63 -18.07 -7.51
C GLU A 149 -0.07 -18.17 -6.08
N TYR A 150 0.97 -17.40 -5.75
CA TYR A 150 1.49 -17.35 -4.39
C TYR A 150 0.46 -16.75 -3.43
N LEU A 151 -0.16 -15.64 -3.80
CA LEU A 151 -1.19 -14.97 -3.00
C LEU A 151 -2.42 -15.86 -2.80
N LEU A 152 -2.83 -16.63 -3.80
CA LEU A 152 -3.90 -17.62 -3.65
C LEU A 152 -3.54 -18.77 -2.71
N ARG A 153 -2.28 -19.23 -2.67
CA ARG A 153 -1.82 -20.21 -1.69
C ARG A 153 -1.86 -19.62 -0.28
N MET A 154 -1.40 -18.38 -0.13
CA MET A 154 -1.45 -17.64 1.13
C MET A 154 -2.89 -17.46 1.62
N ALA A 155 -3.81 -17.07 0.73
CA ALA A 155 -5.23 -16.93 1.03
C ALA A 155 -5.87 -18.24 1.49
N ARG A 156 -5.54 -19.39 0.85
CA ARG A 156 -6.03 -20.70 1.28
C ARG A 156 -5.50 -21.12 2.66
N TYR A 157 -4.28 -20.73 2.98
CA TYR A 157 -3.66 -21.03 4.27
C TYR A 157 -4.27 -20.19 5.40
N ILE A 158 -4.43 -18.89 5.18
CA ILE A 158 -4.93 -17.93 6.18
C ILE A 158 -6.46 -17.96 6.30
N GLY A 159 -7.16 -18.26 5.20
CA GLY A 159 -8.63 -18.30 5.17
C GLY A 159 -9.25 -16.91 5.02
N ASP A 160 -10.43 -16.72 5.63
CA ASP A 160 -11.28 -15.52 5.47
C ASP A 160 -10.64 -14.22 5.96
N ASP A 161 -9.59 -14.33 6.75
CA ASP A 161 -8.88 -13.17 7.31
C ASP A 161 -7.81 -12.60 6.38
N PHE A 162 -7.49 -13.31 5.28
CA PHE A 162 -6.54 -12.82 4.30
C PHE A 162 -7.09 -11.59 3.59
N ASN A 163 -6.28 -10.54 3.56
CA ASN A 163 -6.58 -9.30 2.84
C ASN A 163 -5.34 -8.83 2.09
N MET A 164 -5.56 -8.16 0.95
CA MET A 164 -4.48 -7.63 0.15
C MET A 164 -4.71 -6.21 -0.34
N VAL A 165 -3.61 -5.54 -0.64
CA VAL A 165 -3.54 -4.35 -1.48
C VAL A 165 -3.16 -4.78 -2.88
N PHE A 166 -3.90 -4.33 -3.87
CA PHE A 166 -3.58 -4.57 -5.27
C PHE A 166 -2.91 -3.32 -5.87
N ASP A 167 -1.67 -3.45 -6.27
CA ASP A 167 -0.91 -2.40 -6.97
C ASP A 167 -0.78 -2.77 -8.46
N ILE A 168 -1.36 -1.91 -9.33
CA ILE A 168 -1.35 -2.07 -10.78
C ILE A 168 0.08 -2.06 -11.32
N LYS A 169 0.91 -1.11 -10.89
CA LYS A 169 2.32 -0.95 -11.28
C LYS A 169 3.12 -2.21 -10.97
N GLN A 170 2.93 -2.78 -9.79
CA GLN A 170 3.66 -3.96 -9.36
C GLN A 170 3.26 -5.20 -10.17
N SER A 171 1.98 -5.36 -10.52
CA SER A 171 1.54 -6.46 -11.38
C SER A 171 2.17 -6.39 -12.78
N ILE A 172 2.20 -5.21 -13.39
CA ILE A 172 2.82 -4.97 -14.70
C ILE A 172 4.32 -5.28 -14.66
N ARG A 173 5.03 -4.78 -13.65
CA ARG A 173 6.47 -5.01 -13.47
C ARG A 173 6.81 -6.49 -13.23
N ALA A 174 5.93 -7.23 -12.61
CA ALA A 174 6.05 -8.68 -12.43
C ALA A 174 5.63 -9.49 -13.66
N GLY A 175 5.17 -8.83 -14.74
CA GLY A 175 4.78 -9.47 -16.00
C GLY A 175 3.37 -10.04 -16.01
N PHE A 176 2.53 -9.63 -15.07
CA PHE A 176 1.13 -10.06 -14.99
C PHE A 176 0.19 -8.96 -15.53
N GLU A 177 -0.84 -9.42 -16.25
CA GLU A 177 -1.89 -8.53 -16.74
C GLU A 177 -2.81 -8.11 -15.57
N PRO A 178 -2.99 -6.77 -15.31
CA PRO A 178 -3.66 -6.28 -14.12
C PRO A 178 -5.12 -6.72 -13.95
N PHE A 179 -5.91 -6.78 -15.03
CA PHE A 179 -7.31 -7.20 -14.96
C PHE A 179 -7.44 -8.66 -14.53
N SER A 180 -6.67 -9.56 -15.17
CA SER A 180 -6.65 -10.98 -14.81
C SER A 180 -6.14 -11.21 -13.39
N PHE A 181 -5.16 -10.41 -12.95
CA PHE A 181 -4.65 -10.47 -11.58
C PHE A 181 -5.74 -10.10 -10.57
N ALA A 182 -6.39 -8.96 -10.79
CA ALA A 182 -7.47 -8.48 -9.92
C ALA A 182 -8.68 -9.41 -9.94
N GLU A 183 -9.06 -9.95 -11.11
CA GLU A 183 -10.15 -10.92 -11.24
C GLU A 183 -9.93 -12.17 -10.40
N LYS A 184 -8.71 -12.72 -10.39
CA LYS A 184 -8.37 -13.91 -9.59
C LYS A 184 -8.44 -13.66 -8.08
N LEU A 185 -8.13 -12.45 -7.64
CA LEU A 185 -7.91 -12.11 -6.23
C LEU A 185 -8.94 -11.13 -5.66
N HIS A 186 -9.97 -10.72 -6.44
CA HIS A 186 -10.95 -9.72 -6.03
C HIS A 186 -11.60 -9.97 -4.65
N PRO A 187 -11.85 -11.20 -4.19
CA PRO A 187 -12.46 -11.40 -2.88
C PRO A 187 -11.59 -10.91 -1.71
N TYR A 188 -10.28 -10.78 -1.96
CA TYR A 188 -9.31 -10.40 -0.93
C TYR A 188 -8.84 -8.95 -1.03
N ILE A 189 -9.11 -8.26 -2.16
CA ILE A 189 -8.66 -6.87 -2.38
C ILE A 189 -9.45 -5.92 -1.47
N ARG A 190 -8.72 -5.14 -0.66
CA ARG A 190 -9.30 -4.14 0.25
C ARG A 190 -8.83 -2.72 -0.05
N HIS A 191 -7.77 -2.60 -0.84
CA HIS A 191 -7.14 -1.35 -1.18
C HIS A 191 -6.46 -1.47 -2.54
N VAL A 192 -6.44 -0.41 -3.33
CA VAL A 192 -5.86 -0.43 -4.68
C VAL A 192 -4.91 0.75 -4.85
N HIS A 193 -3.67 0.46 -5.23
CA HIS A 193 -2.74 1.45 -5.72
C HIS A 193 -2.85 1.59 -7.24
N ILE A 194 -3.10 2.80 -7.70
CA ILE A 194 -3.28 3.11 -9.11
C ILE A 194 -2.13 3.94 -9.66
N SER A 195 -1.70 3.56 -10.83
CA SER A 195 -0.77 4.26 -11.71
C SER A 195 -1.10 3.90 -13.15
N ASP A 196 -0.58 4.63 -14.10
CA ASP A 196 -0.64 4.28 -15.51
C ASP A 196 0.71 3.74 -15.98
N HIS A 197 0.76 3.20 -17.19
CA HIS A 197 1.97 2.69 -17.83
C HIS A 197 1.91 2.88 -19.33
N SER A 198 3.06 2.84 -19.98
CA SER A 198 3.20 2.79 -21.44
C SER A 198 4.12 1.65 -21.84
N ASN A 199 4.36 1.46 -23.13
CA ASN A 199 5.32 0.48 -23.64
C ASN A 199 6.77 0.76 -23.18
N GLU A 200 7.06 2.00 -22.79
CA GLU A 200 8.41 2.44 -22.42
C GLU A 200 8.57 2.63 -20.90
N ARG A 201 7.48 2.82 -20.17
CA ARG A 201 7.50 3.18 -18.75
C ARG A 201 6.43 2.40 -17.97
N ASP A 202 6.85 1.75 -16.92
CA ASP A 202 6.03 0.90 -16.06
C ASP A 202 5.24 1.68 -14.99
N CYS A 203 5.52 2.98 -14.84
CA CYS A 203 4.85 3.86 -13.88
C CYS A 203 4.83 5.30 -14.40
N ILE A 204 3.65 5.79 -14.74
CA ILE A 204 3.40 7.19 -15.12
C ILE A 204 2.09 7.67 -14.51
N VAL A 205 1.94 8.99 -14.44
CA VAL A 205 0.69 9.60 -13.99
C VAL A 205 -0.46 9.28 -14.95
N PRO A 206 -1.64 8.92 -14.47
CA PRO A 206 -2.81 8.64 -15.31
C PRO A 206 -3.10 9.75 -16.32
N PHE A 207 -3.51 9.35 -17.53
CA PHE A 207 -3.89 10.24 -18.63
C PHE A 207 -2.73 11.05 -19.23
N SER A 208 -1.48 10.68 -18.98
CA SER A 208 -0.29 11.33 -19.59
C SER A 208 0.32 10.52 -20.73
N GLY A 209 -0.50 9.85 -21.52
CA GLY A 209 -0.05 9.01 -22.65
C GLY A 209 0.13 7.54 -22.28
N GLY A 210 -0.49 7.09 -21.18
CA GLY A 210 -0.52 5.69 -20.79
C GLY A 210 -1.62 4.89 -21.50
N ASN A 211 -1.62 3.58 -21.23
CA ASN A 211 -2.47 2.59 -21.91
C ASN A 211 -3.49 1.93 -20.99
N PHE A 212 -3.53 2.25 -19.68
CA PHE A 212 -4.42 1.59 -18.74
C PHE A 212 -5.85 2.10 -18.87
N ASP A 213 -6.80 1.19 -19.09
CA ASP A 213 -8.23 1.52 -19.14
C ASP A 213 -8.83 1.60 -17.73
N PHE A 214 -8.69 2.78 -17.10
CA PHE A 214 -9.22 3.02 -15.75
C PHE A 214 -10.72 2.81 -15.66
N LYS A 215 -11.47 3.22 -16.71
CA LYS A 215 -12.92 3.08 -16.69
C LYS A 215 -13.33 1.60 -16.68
N ALA A 216 -12.78 0.80 -17.56
CA ALA A 216 -13.06 -0.63 -17.59
C ALA A 216 -12.63 -1.32 -16.28
N PHE A 217 -11.48 -0.92 -15.70
CA PHE A 217 -11.02 -1.45 -14.44
C PHE A 217 -11.97 -1.11 -13.27
N PHE A 218 -12.41 0.15 -13.15
CA PHE A 218 -13.35 0.54 -12.11
C PHE A 218 -14.72 -0.11 -12.28
N ASP A 219 -15.21 -0.24 -13.51
CA ASP A 219 -16.46 -0.96 -13.80
C ASP A 219 -16.36 -2.44 -13.39
N MET A 220 -15.24 -3.10 -13.69
CA MET A 220 -14.97 -4.47 -13.26
C MET A 220 -14.94 -4.59 -11.73
N MET A 221 -14.19 -3.73 -11.04
CA MET A 221 -14.10 -3.74 -9.57
C MET A 221 -15.46 -3.46 -8.91
N LYS A 222 -16.25 -2.57 -9.50
CA LYS A 222 -17.64 -2.32 -9.08
C LYS A 222 -18.51 -3.56 -9.26
N GLY A 223 -18.31 -4.31 -10.34
CA GLY A 223 -18.97 -5.59 -10.58
C GLY A 223 -18.67 -6.63 -9.50
N PHE A 224 -17.48 -6.58 -8.91
CA PHE A 224 -17.08 -7.38 -7.75
C PHE A 224 -17.53 -6.80 -6.40
N SER A 225 -18.33 -5.73 -6.40
CA SER A 225 -18.75 -5.03 -5.19
C SER A 225 -17.58 -4.46 -4.36
N TYR A 226 -16.48 -4.07 -5.02
CA TYR A 226 -15.37 -3.42 -4.35
C TYR A 226 -15.79 -2.05 -3.81
N GLY A 227 -15.59 -1.86 -2.50
CA GLY A 227 -15.93 -0.60 -1.80
C GLY A 227 -14.72 0.04 -1.09
N GLY A 228 -13.51 -0.39 -1.44
CA GLY A 228 -12.27 0.17 -0.88
C GLY A 228 -11.82 1.45 -1.59
N ASP A 229 -10.66 1.96 -1.17
CA ASP A 229 -10.07 3.16 -1.73
C ASP A 229 -9.15 2.85 -2.92
N TYR A 230 -9.10 3.81 -3.85
CA TYR A 230 -8.11 3.87 -4.91
C TYR A 230 -7.11 4.98 -4.58
N ILE A 231 -5.85 4.62 -4.39
CA ILE A 231 -4.76 5.54 -4.06
C ILE A 231 -3.82 5.70 -5.24
N LEU A 232 -3.70 6.93 -5.74
CA LEU A 232 -2.67 7.24 -6.73
C LEU A 232 -1.29 7.09 -6.08
N GLU A 233 -0.49 6.14 -6.58
CA GLU A 233 0.86 5.88 -6.10
C GLU A 233 1.85 5.78 -7.25
N LEU A 234 2.78 6.73 -7.28
CA LEU A 234 3.76 6.90 -8.34
C LEU A 234 5.17 6.99 -7.76
N TYR A 235 6.16 6.72 -8.60
CA TYR A 235 7.53 7.17 -8.35
C TYR A 235 7.68 8.64 -8.74
N GLU A 236 8.64 9.35 -8.14
CA GLU A 236 8.91 10.77 -8.42
C GLU A 236 9.12 11.05 -9.92
N ASN A 237 9.73 10.12 -10.65
CA ASN A 237 9.92 10.22 -12.09
C ASN A 237 8.66 9.85 -12.92
N GLY A 238 7.55 9.51 -12.28
CA GLY A 238 6.29 9.14 -12.93
C GLY A 238 5.47 10.33 -13.42
N TYR A 239 5.84 11.55 -13.04
CA TYR A 239 5.19 12.81 -13.42
C TYR A 239 6.21 13.94 -13.47
N GLU A 240 5.86 15.07 -14.09
CA GLU A 240 6.77 16.21 -14.25
C GLU A 240 6.49 17.33 -13.24
N ASN A 241 5.24 17.48 -12.82
CA ASN A 241 4.82 18.57 -11.92
C ASN A 241 3.47 18.27 -11.23
N ASP A 242 3.16 19.03 -10.19
CA ASP A 242 1.95 18.84 -9.37
C ASP A 242 0.65 19.06 -10.14
N SER A 243 0.66 19.84 -11.23
CA SER A 243 -0.55 20.07 -12.03
C SER A 243 -1.01 18.80 -12.76
N GLN A 244 -0.08 17.91 -13.16
CA GLN A 244 -0.42 16.60 -13.71
C GLN A 244 -1.10 15.71 -12.66
N LEU A 245 -0.60 15.73 -11.41
CA LEU A 245 -1.23 15.00 -10.30
C LEU A 245 -2.64 15.51 -10.03
N THR A 246 -2.83 16.83 -10.00
CA THR A 246 -4.15 17.46 -9.81
C THR A 246 -5.11 17.10 -10.93
N ALA A 247 -4.66 17.14 -12.17
CA ALA A 247 -5.47 16.75 -13.34
C ALA A 247 -5.87 15.28 -13.27
N ALA A 248 -4.91 14.39 -12.99
CA ALA A 248 -5.18 12.94 -12.86
C ALA A 248 -6.20 12.65 -11.76
N LEU A 249 -6.07 13.24 -10.58
CA LEU A 249 -7.04 13.09 -9.49
C LEU A 249 -8.44 13.58 -9.88
N THR A 250 -8.50 14.67 -10.66
CA THR A 250 -9.78 15.24 -11.12
C THR A 250 -10.47 14.31 -12.10
N GLU A 251 -9.74 13.75 -13.07
CA GLU A 251 -10.30 12.83 -14.06
C GLU A 251 -10.68 11.48 -13.44
N LEU A 252 -9.82 10.91 -12.57
CA LEU A 252 -10.13 9.66 -11.87
C LEU A 252 -11.42 9.77 -11.03
N LYS A 253 -11.63 10.88 -10.33
CA LYS A 253 -12.85 11.12 -9.53
C LYS A 253 -14.14 11.16 -10.36
N LYS A 254 -14.08 11.50 -11.64
CA LYS A 254 -15.25 11.50 -12.52
C LYS A 254 -15.68 10.09 -12.95
N MET A 255 -14.76 9.12 -12.85
CA MET A 255 -14.97 7.73 -13.27
C MET A 255 -15.43 6.82 -12.13
N LEU A 256 -15.19 7.23 -10.88
CA LEU A 256 -15.60 6.53 -9.66
C LEU A 256 -17.04 6.88 -9.26
#